data_2e60cbdf4e8c5fdca54742218f6aa476
#
_entry.id   2e60cbdf4e8c5fdca54742218f6aa476
#
_cell.length_a   1.000
_cell.length_b   1.000
_cell.length_c   1.000
_cell.angle_alpha   90.00
_cell.angle_beta   90.00
_cell.angle_gamma   90.00
#
_symmetry.space_group_name_H-M   'P 1'
#
loop_
_entity.id
_entity.type
_entity.pdbx_description
1 polymer ?
#
loop_
_entity_poly.entity_id
_entity_poly.type
_entity_poly.pdbx_seq_one_letter_code
_entity_poly.pdbx_strand_id
1 'polypeptide(L)'
;YLTWSNINGGKQNQKVLDDVSVVIMAGGKGTRMEPFTKVLPKPLIPINEKTIIEHIIERFTDIACSDFHLTVNYKGKILKAYFEELQPKYDLSFVDEKEPLGTAGSLQYLKGKFNKPFFVTNCDILIKPNYTNLYKFHQKGEYDITLVASAKEYIIPYGTCELNGDGHL
;
A
#
# COMPACT_ATOMS: atom_id res chain seq x y z
N TYR A 1 17.20 6.93 -8.91
CA TYR A 1 15.78 7.12 -9.25
C TYR A 1 15.35 6.07 -10.26
N LEU A 2 14.25 5.34 -9.97
CA LEU A 2 13.56 4.53 -10.96
C LEU A 2 12.49 5.39 -11.65
N THR A 3 12.56 5.47 -12.97
CA THR A 3 11.50 6.12 -13.76
C THR A 3 10.35 5.13 -14.00
N TRP A 4 9.17 5.65 -14.35
CA TRP A 4 7.99 4.84 -14.67
C TRP A 4 8.25 3.79 -15.77
N SER A 5 9.09 4.12 -16.76
CA SER A 5 9.51 3.20 -17.82
C SER A 5 10.34 2.02 -17.29
N ASN A 6 11.13 2.22 -16.24
CA ASN A 6 11.94 1.17 -15.62
C ASN A 6 11.11 0.23 -14.74
N ILE A 7 9.93 0.69 -14.26
CA ILE A 7 9.04 -0.08 -13.41
C ILE A 7 8.06 -0.94 -14.23
N ASN A 8 7.68 -0.50 -15.44
CA ASN A 8 6.67 -1.16 -16.28
C ASN A 8 7.23 -2.18 -17.28
N GLY A 9 8.53 -2.46 -17.29
CA GLY A 9 9.18 -3.37 -18.25
C GLY A 9 8.91 -4.86 -17.99
N GLY A 10 7.99 -5.45 -18.75
CA GLY A 10 7.97 -6.85 -19.16
C GLY A 10 7.54 -7.91 -18.13
N LYS A 11 6.74 -8.85 -18.59
CA LYS A 11 6.50 -10.15 -17.95
C LYS A 11 7.84 -10.90 -17.80
N GLN A 12 8.47 -10.86 -16.65
CA GLN A 12 9.63 -11.70 -16.34
C GLN A 12 9.50 -12.35 -14.95
N ASN A 13 9.60 -13.68 -14.96
CA ASN A 13 9.84 -14.62 -13.85
C ASN A 13 9.30 -14.22 -12.45
N GLN A 14 8.12 -14.73 -12.16
CA GLN A 14 7.28 -14.44 -11.01
C GLN A 14 7.68 -15.13 -9.69
N LYS A 15 8.76 -15.92 -9.64
CA LYS A 15 9.13 -16.70 -8.45
C LYS A 15 10.10 -16.04 -7.47
N VAL A 16 10.39 -14.75 -7.61
CA VAL A 16 11.44 -14.07 -6.82
C VAL A 16 10.93 -13.57 -5.47
N LEU A 17 9.63 -13.53 -5.24
CA LEU A 17 9.01 -12.87 -4.09
C LEU A 17 8.14 -13.79 -3.23
N ASP A 18 8.29 -15.10 -3.36
CA ASP A 18 7.51 -16.11 -2.61
C ASP A 18 7.79 -16.11 -1.09
N ASP A 19 8.92 -15.58 -0.67
CA ASP A 19 9.32 -15.43 0.73
C ASP A 19 9.32 -13.97 1.23
N VAL A 20 8.69 -13.06 0.47
CA VAL A 20 8.60 -11.64 0.82
C VAL A 20 7.26 -11.33 1.46
N SER A 21 7.31 -10.84 2.69
CA SER A 21 6.11 -10.45 3.44
C SER A 21 5.54 -9.12 2.97
N VAL A 22 4.23 -8.96 3.11
CA VAL A 22 3.50 -7.73 2.78
C VAL A 22 2.72 -7.24 4.00
N VAL A 23 2.99 -6.02 4.44
CA VAL A 23 2.24 -5.36 5.51
C VAL A 23 1.23 -4.40 4.90
N ILE A 24 -0.05 -4.57 5.23
CA ILE A 24 -1.13 -3.71 4.77
C ILE A 24 -1.70 -2.95 5.97
N MET A 25 -1.58 -1.64 5.94
CA MET A 25 -2.05 -0.78 7.04
C MET A 25 -3.54 -0.48 6.88
N ALA A 26 -4.37 -1.09 7.74
CA ALA A 26 -5.82 -1.04 7.68
C ALA A 26 -6.50 -0.51 8.95
N GLY A 27 -5.75 0.13 9.86
CA GLY A 27 -6.26 0.65 11.14
C GLY A 27 -7.06 1.96 11.06
N GLY A 28 -7.07 2.63 9.91
CA GLY A 28 -7.68 3.95 9.75
C GLY A 28 -9.21 3.98 9.76
N LYS A 29 -9.81 5.07 10.28
CA LYS A 29 -11.28 5.25 10.33
C LYS A 29 -11.94 5.48 8.96
N GLY A 30 -11.21 5.99 7.96
CA GLY A 30 -11.73 6.23 6.62
C GLY A 30 -12.80 7.32 6.53
N THR A 31 -12.76 8.34 7.37
CA THR A 31 -13.80 9.38 7.50
C THR A 31 -14.12 10.12 6.19
N ARG A 32 -13.15 10.25 5.28
CA ARG A 32 -13.36 10.86 3.96
C ARG A 32 -14.31 10.07 3.04
N MET A 33 -14.60 8.82 3.37
CA MET A 33 -15.48 7.93 2.61
C MET A 33 -16.82 7.69 3.33
N GLU A 34 -17.20 8.54 4.26
CA GLU A 34 -18.55 8.50 4.84
C GLU A 34 -19.62 8.81 3.77
N PRO A 35 -20.80 8.15 3.82
CA PRO A 35 -21.31 7.31 4.91
C PRO A 35 -20.88 5.84 4.90
N PHE A 36 -20.23 5.33 3.85
CA PHE A 36 -19.87 3.92 3.71
C PHE A 36 -19.06 3.39 4.90
N THR A 37 -18.09 4.16 5.36
CA THR A 37 -17.22 3.78 6.48
C THR A 37 -17.89 3.83 7.86
N LYS A 38 -19.11 4.36 7.92
CA LYS A 38 -19.96 4.20 9.13
C LYS A 38 -20.48 2.77 9.30
N VAL A 39 -20.56 2.01 8.22
CA VAL A 39 -21.06 0.62 8.23
C VAL A 39 -19.90 -0.35 8.08
N LEU A 40 -19.10 -0.22 7.01
CA LEU A 40 -18.01 -1.12 6.69
C LEU A 40 -16.64 -0.48 6.99
N PRO A 41 -15.61 -1.27 7.39
CA PRO A 41 -14.25 -0.76 7.40
C PRO A 41 -13.81 -0.45 5.96
N LYS A 42 -13.00 0.60 5.79
CA LYS A 42 -12.55 1.08 4.46
C LYS A 42 -12.00 -0.01 3.54
N PRO A 43 -11.19 -0.98 4.02
CA PRO A 43 -10.68 -2.06 3.19
C PRO A 43 -11.75 -2.93 2.54
N LEU A 44 -12.94 -3.02 3.15
CA LEU A 44 -14.06 -3.84 2.66
C LEU A 44 -15.04 -3.10 1.75
N ILE A 45 -14.76 -1.85 1.38
CA ILE A 45 -15.58 -1.14 0.39
C ILE A 45 -15.39 -1.84 -0.96
N PRO A 46 -16.50 -2.23 -1.63
CA PRO A 46 -16.41 -2.96 -2.89
C PRO A 46 -16.00 -2.04 -4.04
N ILE A 47 -15.18 -2.57 -4.93
CA ILE A 47 -14.86 -2.03 -6.24
C ILE A 47 -15.18 -3.13 -7.25
N ASN A 48 -16.25 -2.97 -8.01
CA ASN A 48 -16.85 -4.04 -8.80
C ASN A 48 -17.22 -5.25 -7.90
N GLU A 49 -16.73 -6.44 -8.21
CA GLU A 49 -17.09 -7.70 -7.55
C GLU A 49 -16.20 -8.04 -6.34
N LYS A 50 -15.17 -7.22 -6.05
CA LYS A 50 -14.20 -7.48 -4.98
C LYS A 50 -14.02 -6.27 -4.07
N THR A 51 -13.57 -6.52 -2.87
CA THR A 51 -13.22 -5.44 -1.94
C THR A 51 -11.89 -4.78 -2.33
N ILE A 52 -11.67 -3.54 -1.85
CA ILE A 52 -10.41 -2.83 -2.07
C ILE A 52 -9.22 -3.69 -1.63
N ILE A 53 -9.33 -4.33 -0.47
CA ILE A 53 -8.21 -5.10 0.09
C ILE A 53 -7.91 -6.35 -0.73
N GLU A 54 -8.93 -7.02 -1.29
CA GLU A 54 -8.71 -8.15 -2.20
C GLU A 54 -7.96 -7.72 -3.45
N HIS A 55 -8.32 -6.58 -4.04
CA HIS A 55 -7.58 -6.02 -5.19
C HIS A 55 -6.12 -5.73 -4.86
N ILE A 56 -5.83 -5.25 -3.65
CA ILE A 56 -4.45 -5.00 -3.20
C ILE A 56 -3.70 -6.32 -3.04
N ILE A 57 -4.27 -7.28 -2.32
CA ILE A 57 -3.66 -8.58 -2.07
C ILE A 57 -3.38 -9.32 -3.38
N GLU A 58 -4.31 -9.31 -4.33
CA GLU A 58 -4.11 -9.93 -5.65
C GLU A 58 -2.87 -9.40 -6.38
N ARG A 59 -2.54 -8.10 -6.27
CA ARG A 59 -1.32 -7.56 -6.88
C ARG A 59 -0.06 -8.21 -6.36
N PHE A 60 -0.06 -8.60 -5.10
CA PHE A 60 1.08 -9.26 -4.47
C PHE A 60 1.05 -10.77 -4.68
N THR A 61 -0.12 -11.42 -4.69
CA THR A 61 -0.23 -12.85 -5.01
C THR A 61 0.12 -13.12 -6.47
N ASP A 62 -0.14 -12.19 -7.39
CA ASP A 62 0.26 -12.27 -8.80
C ASP A 62 1.79 -12.35 -8.99
N ILE A 63 2.56 -11.95 -7.99
CA ILE A 63 4.02 -12.00 -7.97
C ILE A 63 4.57 -13.00 -6.95
N ALA A 64 3.72 -13.93 -6.53
CA ALA A 64 4.00 -15.03 -5.61
C ALA A 64 4.19 -14.66 -4.13
N CYS A 65 3.92 -13.43 -3.69
CA CYS A 65 3.84 -13.14 -2.25
C CYS A 65 2.65 -13.90 -1.64
N SER A 66 2.90 -14.56 -0.53
CA SER A 66 1.88 -15.37 0.17
C SER A 66 1.76 -15.08 1.67
N ASP A 67 2.64 -14.25 2.24
CA ASP A 67 2.65 -13.89 3.65
C ASP A 67 2.20 -12.44 3.86
N PHE A 68 1.00 -12.27 4.44
CA PHE A 68 0.35 -10.97 4.63
C PHE A 68 0.12 -10.65 6.10
N HIS A 69 0.37 -9.39 6.48
CA HIS A 69 0.15 -8.85 7.82
C HIS A 69 -0.75 -7.62 7.73
N LEU A 70 -1.97 -7.72 8.23
CA LEU A 70 -2.90 -6.60 8.29
C LEU A 70 -2.84 -5.93 9.66
N THR A 71 -2.43 -4.66 9.71
CA THR A 71 -2.59 -3.88 10.93
C THR A 71 -4.03 -3.36 11.00
N VAL A 72 -4.70 -3.59 12.12
CA VAL A 72 -6.12 -3.28 12.30
C VAL A 72 -6.38 -2.55 13.61
N ASN A 73 -7.32 -1.62 13.58
CA ASN A 73 -7.83 -0.92 14.75
C ASN A 73 -9.34 -0.71 14.61
N TYR A 74 -9.76 0.33 13.89
CA TYR A 74 -11.17 0.66 13.70
C TYR A 74 -11.89 -0.45 12.92
N LYS A 75 -12.94 -1.02 13.54
CA LYS A 75 -13.72 -2.13 12.97
C LYS A 75 -12.91 -3.37 12.59
N GLY A 76 -11.77 -3.60 13.25
CA GLY A 76 -10.91 -4.76 13.00
C GLY A 76 -11.63 -6.09 13.13
N LYS A 77 -12.63 -6.21 14.03
CA LYS A 77 -13.44 -7.44 14.16
C LYS A 77 -14.22 -7.78 12.89
N ILE A 78 -14.76 -6.77 12.19
CA ILE A 78 -15.48 -6.99 10.93
C ILE A 78 -14.51 -7.48 9.85
N LEU A 79 -13.33 -6.89 9.79
CA LEU A 79 -12.30 -7.28 8.81
C LEU A 79 -11.80 -8.71 9.07
N LYS A 80 -11.60 -9.09 10.34
CA LYS A 80 -11.23 -10.46 10.72
C LYS A 80 -12.30 -11.47 10.33
N ALA A 81 -13.57 -11.20 10.66
CA ALA A 81 -14.69 -12.07 10.30
C ALA A 81 -14.85 -12.25 8.79
N TYR A 82 -14.60 -11.18 8.02
CA TYR A 82 -14.61 -11.25 6.56
C TYR A 82 -13.58 -12.25 6.02
N PHE A 83 -12.33 -12.18 6.47
CA PHE A 83 -11.29 -13.11 6.04
C PHE A 83 -11.43 -14.51 6.60
N GLU A 84 -12.04 -14.66 7.77
CA GLU A 84 -12.41 -15.96 8.34
C GLU A 84 -13.43 -16.68 7.44
N GLU A 85 -14.44 -15.96 6.91
CA GLU A 85 -15.40 -16.50 5.95
C GLU A 85 -14.77 -16.73 4.56
N LEU A 86 -13.90 -15.83 4.10
CA LEU A 86 -13.26 -15.93 2.79
C LEU A 86 -12.33 -17.14 2.66
N GLN A 87 -11.69 -17.56 3.76
CA GLN A 87 -10.73 -18.67 3.81
C GLN A 87 -9.67 -18.63 2.69
N PRO A 88 -8.85 -17.55 2.63
CA PRO A 88 -7.90 -17.36 1.54
C PRO A 88 -6.84 -18.46 1.51
N LYS A 89 -6.23 -18.67 0.34
CA LYS A 89 -5.13 -19.66 0.13
C LYS A 89 -3.75 -19.11 0.45
N TYR A 90 -3.64 -17.92 1.01
CA TYR A 90 -2.40 -17.28 1.44
C TYR A 90 -2.41 -17.12 2.97
N ASP A 91 -1.21 -16.98 3.54
CA ASP A 91 -1.06 -16.78 4.98
C ASP A 91 -1.45 -15.35 5.35
N LEU A 92 -2.38 -15.20 6.28
CA LEU A 92 -2.86 -13.91 6.73
C LEU A 92 -2.79 -13.82 8.25
N SER A 93 -2.10 -12.82 8.76
CA SER A 93 -2.05 -12.51 10.18
C SER A 93 -2.55 -11.10 10.47
N PHE A 94 -3.22 -10.92 11.60
CA PHE A 94 -3.71 -9.63 12.05
C PHE A 94 -2.84 -9.07 13.18
N VAL A 95 -2.55 -7.79 13.10
CA VAL A 95 -1.80 -7.03 14.10
C VAL A 95 -2.75 -5.98 14.67
N ASP A 96 -3.22 -6.21 15.90
CA ASP A 96 -4.13 -5.28 16.56
C ASP A 96 -3.38 -4.05 17.08
N GLU A 97 -3.74 -2.88 16.58
CA GLU A 97 -3.26 -1.61 17.09
C GLU A 97 -4.03 -1.23 18.35
N LYS A 98 -3.34 -1.07 19.46
CA LYS A 98 -3.96 -0.67 20.75
C LYS A 98 -4.47 0.77 20.72
N GLU A 99 -3.81 1.62 19.97
CA GLU A 99 -4.12 3.04 19.79
C GLU A 99 -3.75 3.49 18.38
N PRO A 100 -4.38 4.55 17.83
CA PRO A 100 -4.02 5.07 16.53
C PRO A 100 -2.62 5.68 16.55
N LEU A 101 -1.68 5.09 15.82
CA LEU A 101 -0.27 5.51 15.78
C LEU A 101 0.09 6.28 14.50
N GLY A 102 -0.89 6.72 13.74
CA GLY A 102 -0.69 7.35 12.44
C GLY A 102 -0.41 6.35 11.34
N THR A 103 0.09 6.84 10.20
CA THR A 103 0.15 6.04 8.97
C THR A 103 1.08 4.84 9.07
N ALA A 104 2.26 4.98 9.67
CA ALA A 104 3.27 3.92 9.72
C ALA A 104 3.61 3.46 11.16
N GLY A 105 2.98 4.06 12.16
CA GLY A 105 3.31 3.77 13.55
C GLY A 105 3.01 2.33 13.98
N SER A 106 2.03 1.69 13.33
CA SER A 106 1.70 0.27 13.57
C SER A 106 2.84 -0.70 13.23
N LEU A 107 3.80 -0.29 12.40
CA LEU A 107 4.98 -1.11 12.09
C LEU A 107 5.82 -1.43 13.33
N GLN A 108 5.74 -0.63 14.39
CA GLN A 108 6.43 -0.93 15.65
C GLN A 108 6.03 -2.28 16.26
N TYR A 109 4.78 -2.73 16.04
CA TYR A 109 4.31 -4.04 16.52
C TYR A 109 4.90 -5.22 15.75
N LEU A 110 5.56 -4.94 14.62
CA LEU A 110 6.23 -5.93 13.77
C LEU A 110 7.76 -5.88 13.92
N LYS A 111 8.28 -5.08 14.86
CA LYS A 111 9.72 -4.95 15.10
C LYS A 111 10.35 -6.33 15.38
N GLY A 112 11.40 -6.67 14.61
CA GLY A 112 12.12 -7.93 14.74
C GLY A 112 11.41 -9.15 14.15
N LYS A 113 10.24 -8.98 13.51
CA LYS A 113 9.51 -10.08 12.87
C LYS A 113 10.10 -10.48 11.51
N PHE A 114 10.67 -9.52 10.79
CA PHE A 114 11.20 -9.75 9.45
C PHE A 114 12.73 -9.65 9.43
N ASN A 115 13.34 -10.60 8.74
CA ASN A 115 14.81 -10.66 8.52
C ASN A 115 15.20 -10.25 7.09
N LYS A 116 14.22 -9.92 6.26
CA LYS A 116 14.37 -9.51 4.85
C LYS A 116 13.58 -8.24 4.61
N PRO A 117 13.88 -7.50 3.54
CA PRO A 117 13.01 -6.42 3.09
C PRO A 117 11.58 -6.92 2.86
N PHE A 118 10.61 -6.11 3.20
CA PHE A 118 9.19 -6.40 3.04
C PHE A 118 8.45 -5.20 2.47
N PHE A 119 7.30 -5.45 1.87
CA PHE A 119 6.46 -4.38 1.36
C PHE A 119 5.56 -3.80 2.44
N VAL A 120 5.35 -2.48 2.39
CA VAL A 120 4.36 -1.79 3.21
C VAL A 120 3.45 -0.99 2.30
N THR A 121 2.14 -1.16 2.45
CA THR A 121 1.14 -0.41 1.69
C THR A 121 -0.04 -0.01 2.57
N ASN A 122 -0.76 1.03 2.17
CA ASN A 122 -2.05 1.35 2.77
C ASN A 122 -3.15 0.46 2.16
N CYS A 123 -4.24 0.27 2.88
CA CYS A 123 -5.40 -0.51 2.43
C CYS A 123 -6.27 0.18 1.35
N ASP A 124 -5.83 1.30 0.79
CA ASP A 124 -6.56 2.10 -0.20
C ASP A 124 -5.71 2.54 -1.39
N ILE A 125 -4.48 2.04 -1.50
CA ILE A 125 -3.57 2.37 -2.59
C ILE A 125 -3.62 1.26 -3.64
N LEU A 126 -4.28 1.55 -4.76
CA LEU A 126 -4.35 0.66 -5.93
C LEU A 126 -3.40 1.15 -7.01
N ILE A 127 -2.20 0.61 -7.04
CA ILE A 127 -1.18 0.88 -8.05
C ILE A 127 -0.76 -0.40 -8.77
N LYS A 128 -0.14 -0.26 -9.92
CA LYS A 128 0.34 -1.39 -10.74
C LYS A 128 1.84 -1.24 -11.09
N PRO A 129 2.73 -1.06 -10.11
CA PRO A 129 4.16 -1.03 -10.40
C PRO A 129 4.68 -2.44 -10.70
N ASN A 130 5.86 -2.52 -11.27
CA ASN A 130 6.60 -3.77 -11.30
C ASN A 130 7.27 -4.00 -9.92
N TYR A 131 6.55 -4.67 -9.02
CA TYR A 131 7.03 -4.94 -7.66
C TYR A 131 8.33 -5.74 -7.63
N THR A 132 8.54 -6.67 -8.59
CA THR A 132 9.79 -7.42 -8.69
C THR A 132 10.98 -6.51 -8.99
N ASN A 133 10.82 -5.56 -9.90
CA ASN A 133 11.89 -4.59 -10.20
C ASN A 133 12.11 -3.64 -9.01
N LEU A 134 11.04 -3.24 -8.32
CA LEU A 134 11.13 -2.41 -7.12
C LEU A 134 11.93 -3.11 -6.01
N TYR A 135 11.64 -4.38 -5.76
CA TYR A 135 12.34 -5.18 -4.77
C TYR A 135 13.83 -5.36 -5.12
N LYS A 136 14.13 -5.70 -6.39
CA LYS A 136 15.51 -5.80 -6.87
C LYS A 136 16.27 -4.48 -6.77
N PHE A 137 15.61 -3.36 -7.06
CA PHE A 137 16.20 -2.03 -6.91
C PHE A 137 16.56 -1.74 -5.46
N HIS A 138 15.64 -2.04 -4.53
CA HIS A 138 15.87 -1.89 -3.10
C HIS A 138 17.08 -2.70 -2.63
N GLN A 139 17.12 -4.00 -2.98
CA GLN A 139 18.23 -4.88 -2.60
C GLN A 139 19.57 -4.45 -3.21
N LYS A 140 19.57 -4.10 -4.51
CA LYS A 140 20.81 -3.71 -5.21
C LYS A 140 21.41 -2.42 -4.65
N GLY A 141 20.58 -1.51 -4.18
CA GLY A 141 21.00 -0.24 -3.60
C GLY A 141 21.30 -0.34 -2.11
N GLU A 142 21.10 -1.51 -1.49
CA GLU A 142 21.25 -1.71 -0.03
C GLU A 142 20.53 -0.64 0.79
N TYR A 143 19.34 -0.23 0.32
CA TYR A 143 18.59 0.86 0.95
C TYR A 143 17.87 0.40 2.22
N ASP A 144 17.84 1.26 3.24
CA ASP A 144 17.00 1.03 4.42
C ASP A 144 15.51 1.18 4.09
N ILE A 145 15.15 2.13 3.22
CA ILE A 145 13.78 2.41 2.79
C ILE A 145 13.77 2.82 1.32
N THR A 146 12.81 2.28 0.56
CA THR A 146 12.50 2.72 -0.80
C THR A 146 11.05 3.21 -0.86
N LEU A 147 10.83 4.45 -1.24
CA LEU A 147 9.50 5.03 -1.36
C LEU A 147 9.02 5.01 -2.81
N VAL A 148 7.79 4.56 -3.02
CA VAL A 148 7.10 4.67 -4.30
C VAL A 148 6.30 5.97 -4.30
N ALA A 149 6.66 6.89 -5.20
CA ALA A 149 6.01 8.19 -5.32
C ALA A 149 5.55 8.41 -6.76
N SER A 150 4.49 9.21 -6.92
CA SER A 150 3.99 9.67 -8.20
C SER A 150 4.10 11.18 -8.27
N ALA A 151 4.71 11.68 -9.34
CA ALA A 151 4.66 13.10 -9.65
C ALA A 151 3.26 13.45 -10.17
N LYS A 152 2.68 14.53 -9.70
CA LYS A 152 1.43 15.08 -10.20
C LYS A 152 1.62 16.55 -10.51
N GLU A 153 1.45 16.89 -11.77
CA GLU A 153 1.46 18.28 -12.20
C GLU A 153 0.06 18.86 -12.15
N TYR A 154 -0.08 20.05 -11.59
CA TYR A 154 -1.30 20.83 -11.63
C TYR A 154 -1.07 22.02 -12.53
N ILE A 155 -1.76 22.06 -13.65
CA ILE A 155 -1.80 23.26 -14.50
C ILE A 155 -2.82 24.20 -13.86
N ILE A 156 -2.32 25.31 -13.31
CA ILE A 156 -3.19 26.39 -12.84
C ILE A 156 -3.56 27.23 -14.07
N PRO A 157 -4.83 27.25 -14.50
CA PRO A 157 -5.23 27.91 -15.74
C PRO A 157 -5.34 29.44 -15.59
N TYR A 158 -4.46 30.02 -14.78
CA TYR A 158 -4.37 31.48 -14.60
C TYR A 158 -3.10 31.98 -15.26
N GLY A 159 -3.16 33.19 -15.86
CA GLY A 159 -1.97 33.88 -16.32
C GLY A 159 -1.04 34.17 -15.15
N THR A 160 0.25 33.99 -15.35
CA THR A 160 1.28 34.41 -14.42
C THR A 160 1.82 35.78 -14.88
N CYS A 161 2.04 36.67 -13.92
CA CYS A 161 2.74 37.92 -14.17
C CYS A 161 4.21 37.72 -13.79
N GLU A 162 5.12 38.04 -14.70
CA GLU A 162 6.54 38.17 -14.38
C GLU A 162 6.82 39.60 -13.96
N LEU A 163 7.34 39.76 -12.75
CA LEU A 163 7.77 41.06 -12.26
C LEU A 163 9.24 41.23 -12.61
N ASN A 164 9.61 42.41 -13.15
CA ASN A 164 11.00 42.77 -13.30
C ASN A 164 11.65 43.04 -11.92
N GLY A 165 12.99 43.22 -11.89
CA GLY A 165 13.75 43.40 -10.66
C GLY A 165 13.30 44.59 -9.80
N ASP A 166 12.54 45.51 -10.38
CA ASP A 166 11.99 46.72 -9.73
C ASP A 166 10.54 46.56 -9.29
N GLY A 167 9.94 45.36 -9.45
CA GLY A 167 8.58 45.05 -9.02
C GLY A 167 7.49 45.53 -9.96
N HIS A 168 7.82 45.91 -11.21
CA HIS A 168 6.85 46.28 -12.25
C HIS A 168 6.60 45.12 -13.21
N LEU A 169 5.38 45.07 -13.81
CA LEU A 169 4.96 44.15 -14.88
C LEU A 169 5.66 44.49 -16.19
#